data_674bbba29edd10754d924b3af13ae1e3
#
_entry.id   674bbba29edd10754d924b3af13ae1e3
#
_cell.length_a   1.000
_cell.length_b   1.000
_cell.length_c   1.000
_cell.angle_alpha   90.00
_cell.angle_beta   90.00
_cell.angle_gamma   90.00
#
_symmetry.space_group_name_H-M   'P 1'
#
loop_
_entity.id
_entity.type
_entity.pdbx_description
1 polymer ?
#
loop_
_entity_poly.entity_id
_entity_poly.type
_entity_poly.pdbx_seq_one_letter_code
_entity_poly.pdbx_strand_id
1 'polypeptide(L)'
;MKRIFVYSLLLVASSLLAQAQTFKFDFSSDKKEQKGFTKITPSILFNNDSGYGYDFQPAWDGKSNAPFFFSVNVPDGNYRVTVTLGSKDSAGSTTVRGESRRLFIENLDTKKGELVTETFTINKRNTVIKGNQKVKIKEREKKKLNWDDKLTLEFNGDAPRLSSLVIERVDKVPTVFLCGNSTVVDNDNEP
;
A
#
# COMPACT_ATOMS: atom_id res chain seq x y z
N MET A 1 36.68 -47.42 -35.56
CA MET A 1 36.60 -45.95 -35.37
C MET A 1 35.25 -45.65 -34.72
N LYS A 2 35.25 -45.41 -33.41
CA LYS A 2 34.00 -45.04 -32.63
C LYS A 2 33.93 -43.52 -32.59
N ARG A 3 32.88 -42.94 -33.17
CA ARG A 3 32.59 -41.50 -33.06
C ARG A 3 31.91 -41.22 -31.74
N ILE A 4 32.58 -40.47 -30.87
CA ILE A 4 32.03 -39.94 -29.61
C ILE A 4 31.27 -38.67 -29.95
N PHE A 5 29.94 -38.66 -29.80
CA PHE A 5 29.11 -37.47 -29.84
C PHE A 5 29.14 -36.79 -28.46
N VAL A 6 29.78 -35.65 -28.38
CA VAL A 6 29.74 -34.78 -27.20
C VAL A 6 28.51 -33.89 -27.33
N TYR A 7 27.46 -34.13 -26.53
CA TYR A 7 26.32 -33.22 -26.36
C TYR A 7 26.72 -32.13 -25.38
N SER A 8 27.00 -30.93 -25.85
CA SER A 8 27.11 -29.76 -25.04
C SER A 8 25.70 -29.31 -24.59
N LEU A 9 25.37 -29.61 -23.35
CA LEU A 9 24.16 -29.09 -22.68
C LEU A 9 24.36 -27.63 -22.35
N LEU A 10 23.84 -26.71 -23.17
CA LEU A 10 23.78 -25.29 -22.84
C LEU A 10 22.72 -25.10 -21.73
N LEU A 11 23.20 -24.99 -20.50
CA LEU A 11 22.35 -24.52 -19.38
C LEU A 11 22.12 -23.01 -19.56
N VAL A 12 20.99 -22.62 -20.13
CA VAL A 12 20.52 -21.24 -20.10
C VAL A 12 20.01 -20.98 -18.71
N ALA A 13 20.87 -20.44 -17.87
CA ALA A 13 20.43 -19.89 -16.57
C ALA A 13 19.59 -18.63 -16.87
N SER A 14 18.28 -18.80 -16.98
CA SER A 14 17.33 -17.69 -16.93
C SER A 14 17.39 -17.08 -15.52
N SER A 15 18.21 -16.04 -15.37
CA SER A 15 18.10 -15.15 -14.22
C SER A 15 16.72 -14.53 -14.26
N LEU A 16 15.79 -15.06 -13.48
CA LEU A 16 14.55 -14.40 -13.10
C LEU A 16 14.97 -13.14 -12.32
N LEU A 17 15.18 -12.05 -13.05
CA LEU A 17 15.15 -10.72 -12.45
C LEU A 17 13.77 -10.58 -11.84
N ALA A 18 13.67 -10.70 -10.52
CA ALA A 18 12.47 -10.34 -9.78
C ALA A 18 12.22 -8.88 -10.10
N GLN A 19 11.34 -8.63 -11.06
CA GLN A 19 10.94 -7.28 -11.42
C GLN A 19 10.27 -6.72 -10.19
N ALA A 20 10.82 -5.63 -9.63
CA ALA A 20 10.28 -4.98 -8.47
C ALA A 20 8.81 -4.63 -8.78
N GLN A 21 7.89 -5.29 -8.08
CA GLN A 21 6.47 -5.09 -8.31
C GLN A 21 6.12 -3.65 -7.94
N THR A 22 5.68 -2.88 -8.93
CA THR A 22 5.29 -1.48 -8.78
C THR A 22 3.83 -1.34 -9.16
N PHE A 23 3.04 -0.78 -8.24
CA PHE A 23 1.63 -0.43 -8.48
C PHE A 23 1.52 1.08 -8.61
N LYS A 24 0.73 1.55 -9.57
CA LYS A 24 0.50 2.98 -9.84
C LYS A 24 -0.99 3.22 -10.06
N PHE A 25 -1.59 4.03 -9.19
CA PHE A 25 -3.00 4.31 -9.18
C PHE A 25 -3.27 5.81 -9.36
N ASP A 26 -4.21 6.15 -10.23
CA ASP A 26 -4.67 7.51 -10.51
C ASP A 26 -6.08 7.70 -9.95
N PHE A 27 -6.19 8.59 -8.96
CA PHE A 27 -7.44 8.97 -8.29
C PHE A 27 -7.97 10.34 -8.76
N SER A 28 -7.24 11.01 -9.66
CA SER A 28 -7.60 12.34 -10.11
C SER A 28 -8.96 12.37 -10.81
N SER A 29 -9.59 13.53 -10.87
CA SER A 29 -10.82 13.76 -11.63
C SER A 29 -10.58 13.86 -13.14
N ASP A 30 -9.34 13.83 -13.59
CA ASP A 30 -8.99 13.96 -15.00
C ASP A 30 -9.59 12.83 -15.83
N LYS A 31 -10.22 13.18 -16.96
CA LYS A 31 -10.77 12.21 -17.91
C LYS A 31 -9.67 11.45 -18.68
N LYS A 32 -8.50 12.07 -18.82
CA LYS A 32 -7.37 11.46 -19.51
C LYS A 32 -6.59 10.59 -18.53
N GLU A 33 -6.48 9.32 -18.86
CA GLU A 33 -5.67 8.37 -18.08
C GLU A 33 -4.19 8.77 -18.06
N GLN A 34 -3.59 8.75 -16.90
CA GLN A 34 -2.16 8.96 -16.75
C GLN A 34 -1.43 7.70 -17.26
N LYS A 35 -0.53 7.86 -18.22
CA LYS A 35 0.21 6.73 -18.82
C LYS A 35 0.91 5.88 -17.76
N GLY A 36 0.61 4.59 -17.74
CA GLY A 36 1.20 3.64 -16.81
C GLY A 36 0.57 3.63 -15.41
N PHE A 37 -0.53 4.34 -15.21
CA PHE A 37 -1.34 4.30 -14.00
C PHE A 37 -2.65 3.58 -14.26
N THR A 38 -3.15 2.88 -13.25
CA THR A 38 -4.50 2.33 -13.25
C THR A 38 -5.46 3.38 -12.71
N LYS A 39 -6.45 3.74 -13.50
CA LYS A 39 -7.49 4.69 -13.08
C LYS A 39 -8.38 4.07 -12.03
N ILE A 40 -8.55 4.75 -10.89
CA ILE A 40 -9.40 4.32 -9.79
C ILE A 40 -10.69 5.14 -9.80
N THR A 41 -11.80 4.42 -9.84
CA THR A 41 -13.16 4.98 -9.72
C THR A 41 -13.83 4.42 -8.47
N PRO A 42 -14.90 5.05 -7.94
CA PRO A 42 -15.60 4.57 -6.73
C PRO A 42 -16.15 3.15 -6.83
N SER A 43 -16.30 2.63 -8.04
CA SER A 43 -16.77 1.26 -8.29
C SER A 43 -15.69 0.18 -8.11
N ILE A 44 -14.41 0.58 -8.00
CA ILE A 44 -13.30 -0.37 -7.84
C ILE A 44 -13.15 -0.71 -6.37
N LEU A 45 -13.96 -1.64 -5.91
CA LEU A 45 -13.86 -2.21 -4.57
C LEU A 45 -12.81 -3.29 -4.53
N PHE A 46 -12.15 -3.43 -3.37
CA PHE A 46 -11.16 -4.48 -3.17
C PHE A 46 -11.80 -5.86 -3.37
N ASN A 47 -11.13 -6.67 -4.15
CA ASN A 47 -11.42 -8.10 -4.28
C ASN A 47 -10.11 -8.85 -4.54
N ASN A 48 -10.10 -10.15 -4.26
CA ASN A 48 -8.90 -10.97 -4.36
C ASN A 48 -8.41 -11.18 -5.80
N ASP A 49 -9.30 -11.09 -6.78
CA ASP A 49 -8.96 -11.33 -8.20
C ASP A 49 -8.18 -10.13 -8.78
N SER A 50 -8.65 -8.90 -8.53
CA SER A 50 -7.94 -7.68 -8.92
C SER A 50 -6.73 -7.39 -8.02
N GLY A 51 -6.81 -7.78 -6.75
CA GLY A 51 -5.80 -7.56 -5.75
C GLY A 51 -5.65 -6.12 -5.27
N TYR A 52 -6.58 -5.22 -5.62
CA TYR A 52 -6.59 -3.83 -5.16
C TYR A 52 -7.99 -3.22 -5.21
N GLY A 53 -8.20 -2.14 -4.47
CA GLY A 53 -9.44 -1.37 -4.49
C GLY A 53 -9.77 -0.68 -3.17
N TYR A 54 -10.88 0.05 -3.15
CA TYR A 54 -11.44 0.61 -1.92
C TYR A 54 -11.89 -0.52 -0.99
N ASP A 55 -11.47 -0.43 0.27
CA ASP A 55 -11.76 -1.41 1.30
C ASP A 55 -12.48 -0.72 2.48
N PHE A 56 -13.16 -1.50 3.33
CA PHE A 56 -13.82 -0.98 4.54
C PHE A 56 -14.74 0.22 4.32
N GLN A 57 -15.49 0.26 3.26
CA GLN A 57 -16.50 1.28 2.93
C GLN A 57 -16.58 2.56 3.83
N PRO A 58 -16.84 3.74 3.26
CA PRO A 58 -17.27 3.97 1.86
C PRO A 58 -16.10 4.07 0.88
N ALA A 59 -16.37 3.74 -0.39
CA ALA A 59 -15.47 4.12 -1.48
C ALA A 59 -15.48 5.64 -1.65
N TRP A 60 -14.31 6.24 -1.84
CA TRP A 60 -14.20 7.67 -2.02
C TRP A 60 -14.59 8.08 -3.43
N ASP A 61 -15.42 9.11 -3.54
CA ASP A 61 -15.97 9.63 -4.81
C ASP A 61 -15.15 10.80 -5.41
N GLY A 62 -13.99 11.12 -4.81
CA GLY A 62 -13.14 12.24 -5.23
C GLY A 62 -13.54 13.58 -4.63
N LYS A 63 -14.65 13.66 -3.89
CA LYS A 63 -15.22 14.91 -3.34
C LYS A 63 -15.59 14.83 -1.87
N SER A 64 -16.02 13.68 -1.41
CA SER A 64 -16.39 13.44 -0.01
C SER A 64 -15.27 13.81 0.94
N ASN A 65 -15.61 14.34 2.11
CA ASN A 65 -14.69 14.56 3.22
C ASN A 65 -14.64 13.35 4.19
N ALA A 66 -15.38 12.30 3.90
CA ALA A 66 -15.33 11.08 4.69
C ALA A 66 -13.97 10.38 4.52
N PRO A 67 -13.45 9.77 5.58
CA PRO A 67 -12.28 8.90 5.49
C PRO A 67 -12.53 7.72 4.55
N PHE A 68 -11.46 7.26 3.90
CA PHE A 68 -11.52 6.07 3.05
C PHE A 68 -10.25 5.24 3.18
N PHE A 69 -10.38 3.96 2.80
CA PHE A 69 -9.29 3.00 2.80
C PHE A 69 -9.04 2.48 1.40
N PHE A 70 -7.78 2.25 1.09
CA PHE A 70 -7.37 1.62 -0.16
C PHE A 70 -6.38 0.50 0.14
N SER A 71 -6.69 -0.70 -0.32
CA SER A 71 -5.91 -1.90 -0.07
C SER A 71 -5.28 -2.44 -1.35
N VAL A 72 -4.08 -2.98 -1.23
CA VAL A 72 -3.36 -3.65 -2.32
C VAL A 72 -2.78 -4.96 -1.82
N ASN A 73 -3.04 -6.05 -2.52
CA ASN A 73 -2.48 -7.37 -2.22
C ASN A 73 -0.99 -7.38 -2.57
N VAL A 74 -0.15 -7.55 -1.56
CA VAL A 74 1.30 -7.55 -1.74
C VAL A 74 1.96 -8.59 -0.82
N PRO A 75 3.07 -9.21 -1.24
CA PRO A 75 3.87 -10.08 -0.37
C PRO A 75 4.38 -9.35 0.87
N ASP A 76 4.79 -10.10 1.88
CA ASP A 76 5.49 -9.52 3.03
C ASP A 76 6.76 -8.81 2.60
N GLY A 77 7.04 -7.65 3.16
CA GLY A 77 8.22 -6.86 2.82
C GLY A 77 8.10 -5.39 3.15
N ASN A 78 9.08 -4.64 2.67
CA ASN A 78 9.11 -3.19 2.78
C ASN A 78 8.66 -2.57 1.46
N TYR A 79 7.87 -1.52 1.56
CA TYR A 79 7.32 -0.80 0.41
C TYR A 79 7.57 0.69 0.55
N ARG A 80 8.12 1.30 -0.50
CA ARG A 80 8.10 2.75 -0.67
C ARG A 80 6.73 3.13 -1.20
N VAL A 81 6.06 4.00 -0.47
CA VAL A 81 4.77 4.55 -0.83
C VAL A 81 4.95 6.02 -1.17
N THR A 82 4.58 6.41 -2.38
CA THR A 82 4.54 7.81 -2.81
C THR A 82 3.10 8.20 -3.04
N VAL A 83 2.63 9.20 -2.31
CA VAL A 83 1.29 9.77 -2.44
C VAL A 83 1.39 11.19 -3.01
N THR A 84 0.54 11.52 -3.97
CA THR A 84 0.31 12.91 -4.39
C THR A 84 -1.03 13.34 -3.83
N LEU A 85 -0.98 14.20 -2.82
CA LEU A 85 -2.14 14.74 -2.12
C LEU A 85 -2.58 16.06 -2.73
N GLY A 86 -3.87 16.36 -2.60
CA GLY A 86 -4.49 17.55 -3.16
C GLY A 86 -5.43 17.23 -4.33
N SER A 87 -6.11 18.27 -4.80
CA SER A 87 -7.10 18.17 -5.89
C SER A 87 -7.09 19.43 -6.74
N LYS A 88 -7.30 19.28 -8.04
CA LYS A 88 -7.50 20.41 -8.96
C LYS A 88 -8.79 21.17 -8.66
N ASP A 89 -9.76 20.49 -8.06
CA ASP A 89 -11.13 20.98 -7.94
C ASP A 89 -11.43 21.62 -6.58
N SER A 90 -10.72 21.25 -5.53
CA SER A 90 -10.97 21.70 -4.16
C SER A 90 -9.70 21.76 -3.32
N ALA A 91 -9.72 22.54 -2.24
CA ALA A 91 -8.74 22.46 -1.17
C ALA A 91 -8.87 21.13 -0.40
N GLY A 92 -7.82 20.73 0.27
CA GLY A 92 -7.77 19.52 1.06
C GLY A 92 -6.99 19.69 2.35
N SER A 93 -7.28 18.81 3.32
CA SER A 93 -6.48 18.58 4.53
C SER A 93 -6.45 17.08 4.74
N THR A 94 -5.30 16.47 4.54
CA THR A 94 -5.19 15.00 4.44
C THR A 94 -4.18 14.46 5.45
N THR A 95 -4.63 13.49 6.22
CA THR A 95 -3.80 12.63 7.07
C THR A 95 -3.69 11.26 6.43
N VAL A 96 -2.49 10.69 6.38
CA VAL A 96 -2.24 9.35 5.83
C VAL A 96 -1.73 8.43 6.92
N ARG A 97 -2.45 7.33 7.11
CA ARG A 97 -2.05 6.22 7.97
C ARG A 97 -1.90 4.95 7.14
N GLY A 98 -1.14 3.99 7.65
CA GLY A 98 -1.01 2.69 6.99
C GLY A 98 -1.10 1.55 7.96
N GLU A 99 -1.61 0.42 7.50
CA GLU A 99 -1.85 -0.76 8.31
C GLU A 99 -2.73 -0.41 9.53
N SER A 100 -2.42 -0.93 10.71
CA SER A 100 -3.16 -0.54 11.91
C SER A 100 -2.59 0.75 12.49
N ARG A 101 -3.10 1.90 12.02
CA ARG A 101 -2.94 3.24 12.66
C ARG A 101 -1.52 3.84 12.62
N ARG A 102 -0.57 3.32 11.84
CA ARG A 102 0.75 3.94 11.72
C ARG A 102 0.65 5.26 10.97
N LEU A 103 0.92 6.36 11.65
CA LEU A 103 0.88 7.72 11.11
C LEU A 103 2.11 7.99 10.24
N PHE A 104 1.92 8.43 9.01
CA PHE A 104 2.98 8.81 8.07
C PHE A 104 2.92 10.27 7.67
N ILE A 105 1.72 10.82 7.50
CA ILE A 105 1.51 12.23 7.15
C ILE A 105 0.36 12.72 8.03
N GLU A 106 0.56 13.85 8.69
CA GLU A 106 -0.42 14.45 9.58
C GLU A 106 -0.88 15.81 9.02
N ASN A 107 -2.19 15.96 8.81
CA ASN A 107 -2.87 17.21 8.46
C ASN A 107 -2.15 18.05 7.38
N LEU A 108 -1.80 17.40 6.24
CA LEU A 108 -1.20 18.10 5.11
C LEU A 108 -2.27 18.91 4.38
N ASP A 109 -2.18 20.22 4.48
CA ASP A 109 -3.09 21.15 3.84
C ASP A 109 -2.66 21.45 2.40
N THR A 110 -3.65 21.48 1.50
CA THR A 110 -3.45 21.85 0.09
C THR A 110 -4.52 22.84 -0.35
N LYS A 111 -4.14 23.83 -1.14
CA LYS A 111 -5.07 24.75 -1.78
C LYS A 111 -5.73 24.07 -2.99
N LYS A 112 -6.84 24.61 -3.46
CA LYS A 112 -7.40 24.21 -4.75
C LYS A 112 -6.36 24.34 -5.85
N GLY A 113 -6.15 23.27 -6.62
CA GLY A 113 -5.17 23.20 -7.70
C GLY A 113 -3.75 22.86 -7.27
N GLU A 114 -3.47 22.83 -5.96
CA GLU A 114 -2.17 22.47 -5.41
C GLU A 114 -2.07 20.95 -5.27
N LEU A 115 -0.93 20.40 -5.66
CA LEU A 115 -0.59 19.00 -5.52
C LEU A 115 0.75 18.89 -4.80
N VAL A 116 0.78 18.18 -3.69
CA VAL A 116 1.97 17.92 -2.87
C VAL A 116 2.29 16.45 -2.90
N THR A 117 3.54 16.10 -3.19
CA THR A 117 4.00 14.71 -3.24
C THR A 117 4.86 14.40 -2.04
N GLU A 118 4.45 13.37 -1.29
CA GLU A 118 5.16 12.86 -0.13
C GLU A 118 5.51 11.38 -0.33
N THR A 119 6.61 10.96 0.32
CA THR A 119 7.11 9.59 0.21
C THR A 119 7.50 9.07 1.59
N PHE A 120 7.06 7.85 1.90
CA PHE A 120 7.42 7.15 3.13
C PHE A 120 7.68 5.66 2.85
N THR A 121 8.21 4.96 3.82
CA THR A 121 8.41 3.51 3.74
C THR A 121 7.57 2.80 4.79
N ILE A 122 6.87 1.75 4.39
CA ILE A 122 6.02 0.94 5.25
C ILE A 122 6.44 -0.53 5.16
N ASN A 123 6.46 -1.21 6.32
CA ASN A 123 6.64 -2.65 6.39
C ASN A 123 5.28 -3.32 6.51
N LYS A 124 4.96 -4.21 5.55
CA LYS A 124 3.77 -5.06 5.54
C LYS A 124 4.15 -6.47 5.97
N ARG A 125 3.36 -7.07 6.84
CA ARG A 125 3.53 -8.44 7.33
C ARG A 125 2.21 -9.14 7.54
N ASN A 126 2.20 -10.43 7.24
CA ASN A 126 1.17 -11.35 7.70
C ASN A 126 1.58 -12.08 8.98
N THR A 127 0.80 -13.06 9.40
CA THR A 127 1.04 -13.80 10.65
C THR A 127 2.18 -14.80 10.58
N VAL A 128 2.73 -15.12 9.41
CA VAL A 128 3.74 -16.15 9.24
C VAL A 128 5.12 -15.63 9.71
N ILE A 129 5.75 -16.33 10.65
CA ILE A 129 7.11 -16.02 11.12
C ILE A 129 8.13 -16.77 10.25
N LYS A 130 8.07 -18.11 10.26
CA LYS A 130 8.96 -18.97 9.48
C LYS A 130 8.35 -20.37 9.36
N GLY A 131 8.28 -20.90 8.16
CA GLY A 131 7.66 -22.22 7.90
C GLY A 131 6.24 -22.28 8.45
N ASN A 132 5.95 -23.20 9.36
CA ASN A 132 4.63 -23.36 9.97
C ASN A 132 4.40 -22.52 11.23
N GLN A 133 5.40 -21.73 11.66
CA GLN A 133 5.27 -20.87 12.83
C GLN A 133 4.50 -19.60 12.48
N LYS A 134 3.50 -19.29 13.30
CA LYS A 134 2.63 -18.11 13.10
C LYS A 134 2.48 -17.33 14.40
N VAL A 135 2.28 -16.03 14.27
CA VAL A 135 1.84 -15.18 15.39
C VAL A 135 0.43 -15.60 15.78
N LYS A 136 0.21 -15.81 17.08
CA LYS A 136 -1.13 -16.08 17.62
C LYS A 136 -1.88 -14.76 17.77
N ILE A 137 -2.78 -14.49 16.84
CA ILE A 137 -3.65 -13.31 16.90
C ILE A 137 -4.74 -13.53 17.95
N LYS A 138 -4.92 -12.59 18.86
CA LYS A 138 -6.04 -12.56 19.82
C LYS A 138 -7.34 -12.17 19.10
N GLU A 139 -8.49 -12.61 19.61
CA GLU A 139 -9.79 -12.33 18.99
C GLU A 139 -10.02 -10.82 18.74
N ARG A 140 -9.63 -9.95 19.69
CA ARG A 140 -9.74 -8.50 19.56
C ARG A 140 -8.85 -7.90 18.46
N GLU A 141 -7.80 -8.62 18.04
CA GLU A 141 -6.81 -8.18 17.04
C GLU A 141 -7.18 -8.64 15.62
N LYS A 142 -8.07 -9.61 15.47
CA LYS A 142 -8.48 -10.16 14.17
C LYS A 142 -9.18 -9.15 13.26
N LYS A 143 -9.70 -8.06 13.83
CA LYS A 143 -10.37 -6.99 13.09
C LYS A 143 -9.45 -5.81 12.78
N LYS A 144 -8.16 -5.90 13.10
CA LYS A 144 -7.17 -4.85 12.80
C LYS A 144 -6.71 -4.97 11.36
N LEU A 145 -6.24 -3.85 10.79
CA LEU A 145 -5.80 -3.71 9.40
C LEU A 145 -4.36 -4.21 9.16
N ASN A 146 -3.83 -5.02 10.03
CA ASN A 146 -2.50 -5.59 9.94
C ASN A 146 -2.55 -7.12 10.09
N TRP A 147 -1.46 -7.79 9.80
CA TRP A 147 -1.30 -9.24 9.86
C TRP A 147 -2.09 -10.02 8.80
N ASP A 148 -2.45 -9.36 7.71
CA ASP A 148 -3.12 -9.97 6.56
C ASP A 148 -2.23 -9.95 5.29
N ASP A 149 -2.79 -10.24 4.14
CA ASP A 149 -2.08 -10.27 2.86
C ASP A 149 -2.15 -8.95 2.08
N LYS A 150 -2.77 -7.91 2.70
CA LYS A 150 -2.96 -6.60 2.09
C LYS A 150 -2.05 -5.55 2.72
N LEU A 151 -1.59 -4.60 1.93
CA LEU A 151 -1.13 -3.30 2.39
C LEU A 151 -2.30 -2.35 2.33
N THR A 152 -2.78 -1.91 3.48
CA THR A 152 -3.94 -1.00 3.58
C THR A 152 -3.47 0.39 3.98
N LEU A 153 -3.89 1.39 3.21
CA LEU A 153 -3.69 2.81 3.50
C LEU A 153 -5.03 3.46 3.85
N GLU A 154 -5.01 4.28 4.88
CA GLU A 154 -6.13 5.11 5.33
C GLU A 154 -5.83 6.57 4.97
N PHE A 155 -6.80 7.21 4.35
CA PHE A 155 -6.80 8.64 4.05
C PHE A 155 -7.93 9.30 4.83
N ASN A 156 -7.58 10.16 5.78
CA ASN A 156 -8.54 10.87 6.63
C ASN A 156 -8.12 12.35 6.79
N GLY A 157 -8.69 13.06 7.75
CA GLY A 157 -8.54 14.48 7.97
C GLY A 157 -9.83 15.22 7.62
N ASP A 158 -9.81 16.56 7.68
CA ASP A 158 -11.02 17.37 7.48
C ASP A 158 -11.53 17.32 6.04
N ALA A 159 -10.63 17.13 5.09
CA ALA A 159 -10.95 17.06 3.66
C ALA A 159 -9.90 16.22 2.92
N PRO A 160 -9.91 14.89 3.01
CA PRO A 160 -8.90 14.05 2.37
C PRO A 160 -8.96 14.19 0.85
N ARG A 161 -7.79 14.42 0.24
CA ARG A 161 -7.64 14.57 -1.21
C ARG A 161 -6.43 13.80 -1.69
N LEU A 162 -6.67 12.80 -2.52
CA LEU A 162 -5.66 11.94 -3.12
C LEU A 162 -5.72 12.04 -4.64
N SER A 163 -4.64 12.43 -5.28
CA SER A 163 -4.50 12.47 -6.74
C SER A 163 -3.87 11.21 -7.30
N SER A 164 -2.80 10.71 -6.68
CA SER A 164 -2.14 9.49 -7.13
C SER A 164 -1.45 8.74 -5.99
N LEU A 165 -1.26 7.43 -6.20
CA LEU A 165 -0.60 6.53 -5.28
C LEU A 165 0.35 5.62 -6.06
N VAL A 166 1.60 5.55 -5.62
CA VAL A 166 2.59 4.60 -6.14
C VAL A 166 3.11 3.75 -4.98
N ILE A 167 3.14 2.43 -5.18
CA ILE A 167 3.64 1.46 -4.20
C ILE A 167 4.74 0.64 -4.88
N GLU A 168 5.95 0.69 -4.36
CA GLU A 168 7.12 0.01 -4.91
C GLU A 168 7.76 -0.87 -3.84
N ARG A 169 8.05 -2.13 -4.16
CA ARG A 169 8.82 -2.98 -3.27
C ARG A 169 10.26 -2.48 -3.14
N VAL A 170 10.78 -2.41 -1.91
CA VAL A 170 12.16 -2.00 -1.61
C VAL A 170 12.82 -3.01 -0.67
N ASP A 171 13.95 -3.59 -1.10
CA ASP A 171 14.58 -4.69 -0.36
C ASP A 171 15.70 -4.22 0.59
N LYS A 172 16.26 -3.03 0.35
CA LYS A 172 17.44 -2.52 1.09
C LYS A 172 17.09 -1.34 2.00
N VAL A 173 16.19 -1.57 2.94
CA VAL A 173 15.84 -0.58 3.98
C VAL A 173 16.00 -1.20 5.36
N PRO A 174 16.56 -0.47 6.33
CA PRO A 174 16.57 -0.91 7.72
C PRO A 174 15.14 -1.10 8.23
N THR A 175 14.88 -2.24 8.88
CA THR A 175 13.60 -2.51 9.55
C THR A 175 13.85 -2.62 11.04
N VAL A 176 13.20 -1.75 11.81
CA VAL A 176 13.26 -1.76 13.28
C VAL A 176 11.97 -2.38 13.81
N PHE A 177 12.12 -3.38 14.67
CA PHE A 177 11.01 -4.00 15.38
C PHE A 177 10.94 -3.44 16.80
N LEU A 178 9.83 -2.79 17.13
CA LEU A 178 9.54 -2.37 18.49
C LEU A 178 8.79 -3.47 19.20
N CYS A 179 9.41 -4.02 20.25
CA CYS A 179 8.83 -5.06 21.09
C CYS A 179 8.53 -4.47 22.47
N GLY A 180 7.30 -4.63 22.92
CA GLY A 180 6.87 -4.12 24.23
C GLY A 180 5.52 -4.68 24.65
N ASN A 181 4.99 -4.12 25.72
CA ASN A 181 3.64 -4.40 26.22
C ASN A 181 2.64 -3.36 25.69
N SER A 182 1.49 -3.21 26.36
CA SER A 182 0.44 -2.26 26.01
C SER A 182 0.87 -0.78 25.97
N THR A 183 2.04 -0.44 26.51
CA THR A 183 2.55 0.95 26.50
C THR A 183 3.21 1.34 25.15
N VAL A 184 3.41 0.39 24.24
CA VAL A 184 3.99 0.62 22.91
C VAL A 184 3.05 0.21 21.78
N VAL A 185 1.78 0.00 22.11
CA VAL A 185 0.73 -0.40 21.16
C VAL A 185 -0.29 0.74 21.03
N ASP A 186 -0.64 1.09 19.80
CA ASP A 186 -1.76 1.99 19.53
C ASP A 186 -3.06 1.39 20.07
N ASN A 187 -3.74 2.11 20.94
CA ASN A 187 -5.05 1.72 21.47
C ASN A 187 -6.18 2.37 20.66
N ASP A 188 -7.35 1.74 20.65
CA ASP A 188 -8.49 2.18 19.86
C ASP A 188 -9.04 3.57 20.27
N ASN A 189 -8.66 4.07 21.45
CA ASN A 189 -9.14 5.33 22.01
C ASN A 189 -8.03 6.41 22.12
N GLU A 190 -6.87 6.19 21.49
CA GLU A 190 -5.82 7.19 21.44
C GLU A 190 -5.88 7.94 20.11
N PRO A 191 -5.61 9.27 20.10
CA PRO A 191 -5.72 10.12 18.91
C PRO A 191 -4.74 9.74 17.81
#